data_130df67c014b7d90d65d57c1cb1a674a
#
_entry.id   130df67c014b7d90d65d57c1cb1a674a
#
_cell.length_a   1.000
_cell.length_b   1.000
_cell.length_c   1.000
_cell.angle_alpha   90.00
_cell.angle_beta   90.00
_cell.angle_gamma   90.00
#
_symmetry.space_group_name_H-M   'P 1'
#
loop_
_entity.id
_entity.type
_entity.pdbx_description
1 polymer ?
#
loop_
_entity_poly.entity_id
_entity_poly.type
_entity_poly.pdbx_seq_one_letter_code
_entity_poly.pdbx_strand_id
1 'polypeptide(L)'
;MKETLSLGIDLGGTKTEAALLRRFESEDASESRFEVLARERIPTAGSAGYDAVLAGTAGLVRRVLDDANLSIADTPVGVGMPGAVTRREGVVKNSNTVCLNGRPFREHLSRELGREVRFENDANCFALAEALLGAARAHRDGVVFGVIMGTGVGGGLVLHGRVWPGPQSLAGEWGHHAVGPWRGLASAPATSVRRDLGLGLPELGPCYCGKTGCLELYASGPAVERDYAARSGERLSLREIVQRRPSDVHAAGAIQQLLHAFGRGLANVIDIVDPSAVVLGGGVSNLDCLYDEGREWVGRYVFNDELTTPILKHELGDSAGVFGAALLWP
;
A
#
# COMPACT_ATOMS: atom_id res chain seq x y z
N MET A 1 13.26 17.92 -21.48
CA MET A 1 12.86 17.59 -20.08
C MET A 1 11.99 18.70 -19.52
N LYS A 2 10.85 18.36 -18.95
CA LYS A 2 9.96 19.29 -18.23
C LYS A 2 10.35 19.25 -16.74
N GLU A 3 10.59 20.42 -16.14
CA GLU A 3 10.83 20.55 -14.70
C GLU A 3 9.51 20.88 -14.00
N THR A 4 9.21 20.18 -12.90
CA THR A 4 8.03 20.43 -12.06
C THR A 4 8.40 20.36 -10.58
N LEU A 5 7.80 21.25 -9.78
CA LEU A 5 7.93 21.26 -8.32
C LEU A 5 6.59 20.85 -7.71
N SER A 6 6.62 20.04 -6.67
CA SER A 6 5.42 19.68 -5.90
C SER A 6 5.78 19.25 -4.49
N LEU A 7 4.90 19.53 -3.53
CA LEU A 7 5.05 19.14 -2.14
C LEU A 7 4.09 18.01 -1.82
N GLY A 8 4.63 16.92 -1.29
CA GLY A 8 3.84 15.80 -0.77
C GLY A 8 3.81 15.80 0.75
N ILE A 9 2.70 15.34 1.30
CA ILE A 9 2.51 15.10 2.73
C ILE A 9 2.07 13.66 2.91
N ASP A 10 2.74 12.92 3.78
CA ASP A 10 2.28 11.63 4.29
C ASP A 10 1.77 11.84 5.72
N LEU A 11 0.45 11.82 5.90
CA LEU A 11 -0.23 12.07 7.17
C LEU A 11 -0.56 10.73 7.83
N GLY A 12 0.41 10.16 8.55
CA GLY A 12 0.21 8.95 9.33
C GLY A 12 -0.42 9.17 10.70
N GLY A 13 -0.75 8.07 11.39
CA GLY A 13 -1.39 8.12 12.72
C GLY A 13 -0.48 8.67 13.82
N THR A 14 0.83 8.49 13.71
CA THR A 14 1.82 8.89 14.73
C THR A 14 2.76 10.00 14.26
N LYS A 15 3.09 10.03 12.99
CA LYS A 15 4.00 10.99 12.37
C LYS A 15 3.41 11.51 11.06
N THR A 16 3.66 12.79 10.80
CA THR A 16 3.35 13.45 9.53
C THR A 16 4.67 13.89 8.90
N GLU A 17 4.86 13.56 7.64
CA GLU A 17 6.04 13.88 6.87
C GLU A 17 5.68 14.75 5.68
N ALA A 18 6.53 15.74 5.36
CA ALA A 18 6.43 16.52 4.14
C ALA A 18 7.75 16.44 3.37
N ALA A 19 7.65 16.34 2.04
CA ALA A 19 8.80 16.37 1.14
C ALA A 19 8.50 17.23 -0.08
N LEU A 20 9.44 18.13 -0.40
CA LEU A 20 9.41 18.94 -1.61
C LEU A 20 10.22 18.22 -2.68
N LEU A 21 9.56 17.87 -3.78
CA LEU A 21 10.17 17.21 -4.93
C LEU A 21 10.35 18.15 -6.11
N ARG A 22 11.51 18.07 -6.73
CA ARG A 22 11.79 18.57 -8.07
C ARG A 22 11.86 17.37 -9.00
N ARG A 23 11.02 17.35 -10.05
CA ARG A 23 11.01 16.28 -11.05
C ARG A 23 11.48 16.79 -12.39
N PHE A 24 12.23 15.94 -13.08
CA PHE A 24 12.67 16.15 -14.45
C PHE A 24 12.09 15.03 -15.30
N GLU A 25 11.02 15.35 -16.01
CA GLU A 25 10.29 14.38 -16.82
C GLU A 25 10.86 14.32 -18.23
N SER A 26 11.16 13.11 -18.71
CA SER A 26 11.52 12.79 -20.08
C SER A 26 10.46 11.90 -20.71
N GLU A 27 10.37 11.90 -22.05
CA GLU A 27 9.56 10.92 -22.80
C GLU A 27 10.07 9.49 -22.52
N ASP A 28 11.40 9.32 -22.41
CA ASP A 28 11.99 8.06 -21.93
C ASP A 28 11.94 8.01 -20.40
N ALA A 29 11.21 7.01 -19.88
CA ALA A 29 11.08 6.79 -18.44
C ALA A 29 12.43 6.58 -17.74
N SER A 30 13.42 6.01 -18.42
CA SER A 30 14.74 5.72 -17.84
C SER A 30 15.55 6.99 -17.58
N GLU A 31 15.26 8.08 -18.30
CA GLU A 31 15.90 9.39 -18.14
C GLU A 31 15.18 10.31 -17.13
N SER A 32 13.94 9.94 -16.75
CA SER A 32 13.20 10.71 -15.74
C SER A 32 13.87 10.55 -14.38
N ARG A 33 14.08 11.68 -13.70
CA ARG A 33 14.71 11.72 -12.37
C ARG A 33 13.98 12.68 -11.45
N PHE A 34 14.23 12.54 -10.16
CA PHE A 34 13.72 13.46 -9.15
C PHE A 34 14.79 13.78 -8.11
N GLU A 35 14.61 14.91 -7.45
CA GLU A 35 15.42 15.38 -6.33
C GLU A 35 14.50 15.74 -5.16
N VAL A 36 14.92 15.42 -3.95
CA VAL A 36 14.28 15.90 -2.72
C VAL A 36 14.98 17.18 -2.28
N LEU A 37 14.31 18.32 -2.43
CA LEU A 37 14.88 19.63 -2.12
C LEU A 37 14.81 19.96 -0.63
N ALA A 38 13.71 19.56 0.03
CA ALA A 38 13.52 19.75 1.46
C ALA A 38 12.63 18.61 1.99
N ARG A 39 12.85 18.25 3.24
CA ARG A 39 12.08 17.19 3.91
C ARG A 39 12.06 17.43 5.41
N GLU A 40 10.87 17.36 6.00
CA GLU A 40 10.69 17.48 7.44
C GLU A 40 9.66 16.48 7.95
N ARG A 41 9.81 16.05 9.18
CA ARG A 41 8.90 15.11 9.84
C ARG A 41 8.55 15.61 11.23
N ILE A 42 7.25 15.57 11.56
CA ILE A 42 6.73 15.96 12.88
C ILE A 42 5.84 14.86 13.47
N PRO A 43 5.58 14.85 14.79
CA PRO A 43 4.49 14.08 15.37
C PRO A 43 3.14 14.55 14.81
N THR A 44 2.22 13.60 14.50
CA THR A 44 0.88 13.95 13.98
C THR A 44 0.00 14.66 15.03
N ALA A 45 0.30 14.48 16.33
CA ALA A 45 -0.46 15.05 17.45
C ALA A 45 -1.97 14.72 17.42
N GLY A 46 -2.35 13.53 16.92
CA GLY A 46 -3.76 13.10 16.83
C GLY A 46 -4.49 13.07 18.18
N SER A 47 -3.78 12.80 19.28
CA SER A 47 -4.32 12.87 20.65
C SER A 47 -4.65 14.29 21.12
N ALA A 48 -4.03 15.31 20.54
CA ALA A 48 -4.33 16.72 20.81
C ALA A 48 -5.56 17.23 20.02
N GLY A 49 -6.11 16.40 19.15
CA GLY A 49 -7.36 16.66 18.43
C GLY A 49 -7.19 17.25 17.04
N TYR A 50 -8.35 17.49 16.41
CA TYR A 50 -8.46 17.89 15.01
C TYR A 50 -7.69 19.18 14.68
N ASP A 51 -7.87 20.23 15.48
CA ASP A 51 -7.27 21.53 15.19
C ASP A 51 -5.73 21.50 15.32
N ALA A 52 -5.21 20.69 16.24
CA ALA A 52 -3.77 20.49 16.38
C ALA A 52 -3.17 19.79 15.15
N VAL A 53 -3.86 18.76 14.60
CA VAL A 53 -3.43 18.09 13.37
C VAL A 53 -3.48 19.04 12.18
N LEU A 54 -4.55 19.83 12.06
CA LEU A 54 -4.71 20.80 10.97
C LEU A 54 -3.61 21.87 11.01
N ALA A 55 -3.41 22.50 12.16
CA ALA A 55 -2.39 23.56 12.33
C ALA A 55 -0.98 23.00 12.17
N GLY A 56 -0.70 21.79 12.72
CA GLY A 56 0.58 21.11 12.58
C GLY A 56 0.92 20.80 11.13
N THR A 57 -0.05 20.27 10.37
CA THR A 57 0.12 19.96 8.95
C THR A 57 0.34 21.23 8.12
N ALA A 58 -0.45 22.28 8.33
CA ALA A 58 -0.27 23.54 7.62
C ALA A 58 1.05 24.22 7.97
N GLY A 59 1.45 24.19 9.24
CA GLY A 59 2.75 24.70 9.69
C GLY A 59 3.92 23.95 9.08
N LEU A 60 3.82 22.61 8.94
CA LEU A 60 4.83 21.79 8.30
C LEU A 60 5.04 22.19 6.81
N VAL A 61 3.93 22.38 6.09
CA VAL A 61 3.97 22.83 4.68
C VAL A 61 4.71 24.18 4.57
N ARG A 62 4.36 25.15 5.41
CA ARG A 62 4.99 26.49 5.39
C ARG A 62 6.49 26.38 5.64
N ARG A 63 6.93 25.67 6.68
CA ARG A 63 8.36 25.50 6.98
C ARG A 63 9.14 24.89 5.84
N VAL A 64 8.64 23.77 5.26
CA VAL A 64 9.34 23.12 4.13
C VAL A 64 9.46 24.04 2.92
N LEU A 65 8.47 24.88 2.65
CA LEU A 65 8.52 25.85 1.56
C LEU A 65 9.42 27.05 1.88
N ASP A 66 9.37 27.56 3.11
CA ASP A 66 10.22 28.66 3.58
C ASP A 66 11.71 28.27 3.52
N ASP A 67 12.06 27.04 3.95
CA ASP A 67 13.42 26.51 3.88
C ASP A 67 13.92 26.42 2.42
N ALA A 68 13.01 26.20 1.47
CA ALA A 68 13.34 26.16 0.05
C ALA A 68 13.21 27.52 -0.66
N ASN A 69 12.83 28.58 0.05
CA ASN A 69 12.50 29.91 -0.50
C ASN A 69 11.44 29.86 -1.61
N LEU A 70 10.39 29.05 -1.43
CA LEU A 70 9.31 28.87 -2.37
C LEU A 70 7.96 29.38 -1.81
N SER A 71 7.11 29.85 -2.73
CA SER A 71 5.75 30.29 -2.40
C SER A 71 4.75 29.13 -2.42
N ILE A 72 3.83 29.10 -1.46
CA ILE A 72 2.69 28.18 -1.47
C ILE A 72 1.80 28.39 -2.71
N ALA A 73 1.71 29.60 -3.23
CA ALA A 73 0.91 29.92 -4.41
C ALA A 73 1.37 29.18 -5.65
N ASP A 74 2.67 28.93 -5.77
CA ASP A 74 3.30 28.33 -6.95
C ASP A 74 3.59 26.83 -6.79
N THR A 75 3.50 26.29 -5.56
CA THR A 75 3.86 24.90 -5.27
C THR A 75 2.62 24.02 -5.05
N PRO A 76 2.28 23.10 -5.98
CA PRO A 76 1.22 22.12 -5.80
C PRO A 76 1.43 21.28 -4.55
N VAL A 77 0.36 21.04 -3.77
CA VAL A 77 0.40 20.25 -2.53
C VAL A 77 -0.53 19.05 -2.64
N GLY A 78 0.00 17.87 -2.36
CA GLY A 78 -0.76 16.63 -2.24
C GLY A 78 -0.60 16.00 -0.86
N VAL A 79 -1.62 15.27 -0.41
CA VAL A 79 -1.65 14.58 0.88
C VAL A 79 -2.04 13.13 0.68
N GLY A 80 -1.17 12.23 1.13
CA GLY A 80 -1.46 10.82 1.35
C GLY A 80 -1.86 10.60 2.80
N MET A 81 -2.91 9.80 3.03
CA MET A 81 -3.35 9.49 4.38
C MET A 81 -4.06 8.13 4.44
N PRO A 82 -4.01 7.41 5.57
CA PRO A 82 -4.84 6.23 5.78
C PRO A 82 -6.33 6.59 5.73
N GLY A 83 -7.12 5.75 5.07
CA GLY A 83 -8.54 5.99 4.83
C GLY A 83 -8.79 6.75 3.53
N ALA A 84 -9.93 7.41 3.43
CA ALA A 84 -10.34 8.12 2.22
C ALA A 84 -11.19 9.36 2.53
N VAL A 85 -11.28 10.27 1.56
CA VAL A 85 -12.24 11.38 1.60
C VAL A 85 -13.50 10.97 0.84
N THR A 86 -14.67 11.07 1.48
CA THR A 86 -15.95 10.72 0.86
C THR A 86 -16.26 11.68 -0.29
N ARG A 87 -16.69 11.15 -1.44
CA ARG A 87 -16.97 12.00 -2.61
C ARG A 87 -18.18 12.89 -2.43
N ARG A 88 -19.22 12.41 -1.72
CA ARG A 88 -20.47 13.13 -1.55
C ARG A 88 -20.36 14.26 -0.54
N GLU A 89 -19.72 14.00 0.60
CA GLU A 89 -19.71 14.91 1.74
C GLU A 89 -18.35 15.60 1.94
N GLY A 90 -17.29 15.12 1.28
CA GLY A 90 -15.96 15.68 1.40
C GLY A 90 -15.28 15.43 2.75
N VAL A 91 -15.82 14.49 3.57
CA VAL A 91 -15.32 14.19 4.90
C VAL A 91 -14.39 12.97 4.91
N VAL A 92 -13.46 12.94 5.84
CA VAL A 92 -12.55 11.81 6.06
C VAL A 92 -13.32 10.62 6.64
N LYS A 93 -12.99 9.42 6.17
CA LYS A 93 -13.48 8.13 6.68
C LYS A 93 -12.34 7.12 6.82
N ASN A 94 -12.47 6.19 7.76
CA ASN A 94 -11.56 5.07 7.99
C ASN A 94 -10.09 5.47 8.22
N SER A 95 -9.86 6.69 8.75
CA SER A 95 -8.52 7.13 9.09
C SER A 95 -8.08 6.60 10.45
N ASN A 96 -6.81 6.15 10.55
CA ASN A 96 -6.16 5.82 11.82
C ASN A 96 -5.94 7.05 12.71
N THR A 97 -5.89 8.25 12.13
CA THR A 97 -5.93 9.51 12.85
C THR A 97 -7.39 9.84 13.16
N VAL A 98 -7.93 9.18 14.19
CA VAL A 98 -9.36 9.07 14.48
C VAL A 98 -10.08 10.43 14.55
N CYS A 99 -9.43 11.48 15.07
CA CYS A 99 -9.99 12.83 15.18
C CYS A 99 -10.35 13.48 13.83
N LEU A 100 -9.85 12.93 12.72
CA LEU A 100 -10.17 13.42 11.37
C LEU A 100 -11.46 12.82 10.82
N ASN A 101 -11.91 11.66 11.30
CA ASN A 101 -13.08 10.97 10.77
C ASN A 101 -14.35 11.82 10.94
N GLY A 102 -15.14 11.91 9.86
CA GLY A 102 -16.35 12.74 9.80
C GLY A 102 -16.07 14.25 9.62
N ARG A 103 -14.82 14.66 9.43
CA ARG A 103 -14.43 16.07 9.32
C ARG A 103 -13.98 16.41 7.88
N PRO A 104 -14.25 17.64 7.39
CA PRO A 104 -13.87 18.09 6.05
C PRO A 104 -12.42 18.60 6.02
N PHE A 105 -11.47 17.72 6.36
CA PHE A 105 -10.05 18.07 6.55
C PHE A 105 -9.41 18.63 5.29
N ARG A 106 -9.74 18.08 4.11
CA ARG A 106 -9.26 18.58 2.82
C ARG A 106 -9.63 20.04 2.60
N GLU A 107 -10.90 20.38 2.83
CA GLU A 107 -11.41 21.74 2.65
C GLU A 107 -10.74 22.71 3.63
N HIS A 108 -10.65 22.32 4.91
CA HIS A 108 -10.04 23.14 5.94
C HIS A 108 -8.57 23.38 5.70
N LEU A 109 -7.80 22.33 5.32
CA LEU A 109 -6.39 22.47 4.99
C LEU A 109 -6.19 23.34 3.74
N SER A 110 -7.04 23.18 2.72
CA SER A 110 -6.98 24.02 1.51
C SER A 110 -7.23 25.49 1.83
N ARG A 111 -8.19 25.77 2.72
CA ARG A 111 -8.48 27.14 3.20
C ARG A 111 -7.31 27.71 4.02
N GLU A 112 -6.75 26.93 4.93
CA GLU A 112 -5.63 27.33 5.78
C GLU A 112 -4.37 27.65 4.96
N LEU A 113 -4.14 26.94 3.87
CA LEU A 113 -3.01 27.14 2.96
C LEU A 113 -3.30 28.17 1.85
N GLY A 114 -4.54 28.59 1.68
CA GLY A 114 -4.96 29.52 0.62
C GLY A 114 -4.87 28.92 -0.79
N ARG A 115 -4.83 27.57 -0.91
CA ARG A 115 -4.80 26.88 -2.19
C ARG A 115 -5.47 25.51 -2.12
N GLU A 116 -5.89 24.99 -3.28
CA GLU A 116 -6.41 23.62 -3.38
C GLU A 116 -5.33 22.60 -3.02
N VAL A 117 -5.70 21.60 -2.20
CA VAL A 117 -4.87 20.46 -1.83
C VAL A 117 -5.53 19.18 -2.35
N ARG A 118 -4.76 18.32 -3.02
CA ARG A 118 -5.24 16.99 -3.42
C ARG A 118 -4.99 15.97 -2.33
N PHE A 119 -5.95 15.08 -2.15
CA PHE A 119 -5.91 14.01 -1.15
C PHE A 119 -6.08 12.66 -1.81
N GLU A 120 -5.30 11.68 -1.35
CA GLU A 120 -5.43 10.30 -1.77
C GLU A 120 -5.11 9.34 -0.60
N ASN A 121 -5.53 8.09 -0.74
CA ASN A 121 -5.16 7.02 0.19
C ASN A 121 -3.65 6.75 0.14
N ASP A 122 -3.06 6.35 1.29
CA ASP A 122 -1.63 6.07 1.43
C ASP A 122 -1.14 4.94 0.51
N ALA A 123 -1.92 3.86 0.33
CA ALA A 123 -1.57 2.78 -0.59
C ALA A 123 -1.62 3.22 -2.06
N ASN A 124 -2.54 4.11 -2.43
CA ASN A 124 -2.58 4.72 -3.75
C ASN A 124 -1.37 5.64 -3.98
N CYS A 125 -0.97 6.42 -2.97
CA CYS A 125 0.26 7.22 -3.04
C CYS A 125 1.50 6.33 -3.20
N PHE A 126 1.61 5.24 -2.43
CA PHE A 126 2.68 4.26 -2.59
C PHE A 126 2.72 3.71 -4.02
N ALA A 127 1.58 3.24 -4.54
CA ALA A 127 1.49 2.68 -5.89
C ALA A 127 1.90 3.70 -6.96
N LEU A 128 1.48 4.96 -6.82
CA LEU A 128 1.83 6.05 -7.74
C LEU A 128 3.32 6.35 -7.72
N ALA A 129 3.93 6.42 -6.53
CA ALA A 129 5.36 6.66 -6.39
C ALA A 129 6.18 5.56 -7.06
N GLU A 130 5.88 4.30 -6.77
CA GLU A 130 6.60 3.16 -7.34
C GLU A 130 6.36 3.01 -8.86
N ALA A 131 5.18 3.40 -9.35
CA ALA A 131 4.86 3.41 -10.78
C ALA A 131 5.59 4.51 -11.56
N LEU A 132 5.86 5.68 -10.95
CA LEU A 132 6.46 6.81 -11.66
C LEU A 132 7.93 7.02 -11.37
N LEU A 133 8.39 6.71 -10.15
CA LEU A 133 9.74 6.99 -9.67
C LEU A 133 10.52 5.74 -9.23
N GLY A 134 9.82 4.65 -8.92
CA GLY A 134 10.40 3.46 -8.29
C GLY A 134 10.47 2.23 -9.19
N ALA A 135 10.26 1.06 -8.57
CA ALA A 135 10.48 -0.26 -9.17
C ALA A 135 9.66 -0.53 -10.45
N ALA A 136 8.47 0.05 -10.56
CA ALA A 136 7.59 -0.17 -11.71
C ALA A 136 7.63 0.95 -12.76
N ARG A 137 8.61 1.89 -12.73
CA ARG A 137 8.69 3.02 -13.68
C ARG A 137 8.72 2.61 -15.15
N ALA A 138 9.29 1.44 -15.46
CA ALA A 138 9.28 0.88 -16.81
C ALA A 138 7.88 0.42 -17.29
N HIS A 139 6.93 0.29 -16.37
CA HIS A 139 5.56 -0.17 -16.61
C HIS A 139 4.52 0.97 -16.48
N ARG A 140 4.96 2.23 -16.33
CA ARG A 140 4.11 3.39 -16.01
C ARG A 140 2.98 3.64 -17.02
N ASP A 141 3.18 3.23 -18.27
CA ASP A 141 2.20 3.43 -19.35
C ASP A 141 1.12 2.33 -19.39
N GLY A 142 1.27 1.30 -18.58
CA GLY A 142 0.31 0.22 -18.39
C GLY A 142 -0.48 0.36 -17.10
N VAL A 143 -0.80 -0.79 -16.51
CA VAL A 143 -1.48 -0.91 -15.22
C VAL A 143 -0.46 -1.39 -14.18
N VAL A 144 -0.28 -0.62 -13.10
CA VAL A 144 0.57 -1.02 -11.96
C VAL A 144 -0.32 -1.23 -10.74
N PHE A 145 -0.17 -2.39 -10.11
CA PHE A 145 -0.81 -2.69 -8.83
C PHE A 145 0.21 -2.60 -7.70
N GLY A 146 0.09 -1.56 -6.87
CA GLY A 146 0.88 -1.39 -5.65
C GLY A 146 0.24 -2.13 -4.49
N VAL A 147 1.02 -2.92 -3.77
CA VAL A 147 0.61 -3.73 -2.63
C VAL A 147 1.31 -3.25 -1.38
N ILE A 148 0.59 -2.97 -0.32
CA ILE A 148 1.16 -2.73 1.01
C ILE A 148 0.76 -3.86 1.93
N MET A 149 1.76 -4.58 2.48
CA MET A 149 1.58 -5.59 3.53
C MET A 149 2.42 -5.21 4.75
N GLY A 150 1.75 -4.85 5.83
CA GLY A 150 2.36 -4.43 7.10
C GLY A 150 1.49 -4.81 8.27
N THR A 151 1.05 -3.84 9.08
CA THR A 151 0.05 -4.02 10.13
C THR A 151 -1.30 -4.46 9.56
N GLY A 152 -1.64 -3.99 8.36
CA GLY A 152 -2.77 -4.41 7.56
C GLY A 152 -2.32 -4.83 6.15
N VAL A 153 -3.30 -5.06 5.26
CA VAL A 153 -3.10 -5.35 3.85
C VAL A 153 -3.93 -4.41 3.01
N GLY A 154 -3.26 -3.56 2.24
CA GLY A 154 -3.88 -2.61 1.32
C GLY A 154 -3.28 -2.70 -0.08
N GLY A 155 -3.83 -1.93 -0.99
CA GLY A 155 -3.29 -1.80 -2.33
C GLY A 155 -3.77 -0.54 -3.03
N GLY A 156 -3.08 -0.19 -4.10
CA GLY A 156 -3.41 0.94 -4.96
C GLY A 156 -3.31 0.57 -6.43
N LEU A 157 -4.17 1.15 -7.25
CA LEU A 157 -4.20 0.90 -8.67
C LEU A 157 -3.79 2.16 -9.43
N VAL A 158 -2.79 2.01 -10.31
CA VAL A 158 -2.31 3.08 -11.19
C VAL A 158 -2.51 2.67 -12.63
N LEU A 159 -3.24 3.48 -13.39
CA LEU A 159 -3.50 3.29 -14.81
C LEU A 159 -2.85 4.44 -15.58
N HIS A 160 -1.94 4.10 -16.49
CA HIS A 160 -1.25 5.09 -17.34
C HIS A 160 -0.69 6.27 -16.52
N GLY A 161 0.04 5.96 -15.45
CA GLY A 161 0.68 6.94 -14.58
C GLY A 161 -0.28 7.76 -13.69
N ARG A 162 -1.54 7.34 -13.55
CA ARG A 162 -2.54 8.02 -12.71
C ARG A 162 -3.23 7.06 -11.76
N VAL A 163 -3.42 7.49 -10.52
CA VAL A 163 -4.20 6.72 -9.55
C VAL A 163 -5.62 6.49 -10.06
N TRP A 164 -6.07 5.24 -9.95
CA TRP A 164 -7.45 4.85 -10.19
C TRP A 164 -8.15 4.48 -8.88
N PRO A 165 -8.76 5.43 -8.18
CA PRO A 165 -9.42 5.15 -6.90
C PRO A 165 -10.78 4.45 -7.09
N GLY A 166 -11.30 4.37 -8.33
CA GLY A 166 -12.64 3.89 -8.64
C GLY A 166 -13.73 4.89 -8.23
N PRO A 167 -15.00 4.65 -8.66
CA PRO A 167 -16.11 5.57 -8.39
C PRO A 167 -16.52 5.63 -6.92
N GLN A 168 -16.18 4.61 -6.12
CA GLN A 168 -16.49 4.53 -4.69
C GLN A 168 -15.24 4.73 -3.79
N SER A 169 -14.07 5.00 -4.39
CA SER A 169 -12.76 5.02 -3.72
C SER A 169 -12.49 3.71 -2.96
N LEU A 170 -12.69 2.57 -3.65
CA LEU A 170 -12.51 1.21 -3.14
C LEU A 170 -11.55 0.37 -4.02
N ALA A 171 -11.03 0.94 -5.11
CA ALA A 171 -10.06 0.24 -5.93
C ALA A 171 -8.80 -0.01 -5.12
N GLY A 172 -8.31 -1.26 -5.15
CA GLY A 172 -7.15 -1.65 -4.35
C GLY A 172 -7.45 -2.22 -2.95
N GLU A 173 -8.70 -2.27 -2.50
CA GLU A 173 -9.11 -2.87 -1.21
C GLU A 173 -9.04 -4.41 -1.21
N TRP A 174 -7.99 -4.97 -1.77
CA TRP A 174 -7.79 -6.41 -1.97
C TRP A 174 -7.55 -7.17 -0.65
N GLY A 175 -7.08 -6.49 0.40
CA GLY A 175 -6.94 -7.05 1.74
C GLY A 175 -8.24 -7.58 2.32
N HIS A 176 -9.39 -7.09 1.82
CA HIS A 176 -10.72 -7.52 2.22
C HIS A 176 -11.41 -8.46 1.21
N HIS A 177 -10.66 -9.00 0.24
CA HIS A 177 -11.08 -10.15 -0.54
C HIS A 177 -11.15 -11.40 0.33
N ALA A 178 -12.16 -12.21 0.15
CA ALA A 178 -12.27 -13.51 0.82
C ALA A 178 -11.32 -14.52 0.14
N VAL A 179 -10.32 -14.99 0.87
CA VAL A 179 -9.38 -16.03 0.41
C VAL A 179 -9.55 -17.35 1.19
N GLY A 180 -10.26 -17.36 2.29
CA GLY A 180 -10.53 -18.53 3.12
C GLY A 180 -11.94 -18.51 3.73
N PRO A 181 -12.37 -19.60 4.40
CA PRO A 181 -11.79 -20.93 4.36
C PRO A 181 -12.07 -21.62 3.02
N TRP A 182 -11.08 -22.26 2.45
CA TRP A 182 -11.26 -23.05 1.25
C TRP A 182 -11.11 -24.54 1.59
N ARG A 183 -12.20 -25.27 1.45
CA ARG A 183 -12.16 -26.74 1.46
C ARG A 183 -11.89 -27.14 0.02
N GLY A 184 -10.70 -27.68 -0.26
CA GLY A 184 -10.34 -28.18 -1.57
C GLY A 184 -11.47 -29.03 -2.16
N LEU A 185 -11.70 -28.92 -3.45
CA LEU A 185 -12.59 -29.84 -4.16
C LEU A 185 -11.98 -31.23 -4.07
N ALA A 186 -12.45 -32.02 -3.12
CA ALA A 186 -12.02 -33.42 -2.89
C ALA A 186 -12.28 -34.34 -4.10
N SER A 187 -12.72 -33.82 -5.23
CA SER A 187 -13.15 -34.57 -6.41
C SER A 187 -12.68 -34.03 -7.77
N ALA A 188 -11.62 -33.24 -7.82
CA ALA A 188 -11.05 -32.88 -9.12
C ALA A 188 -10.37 -34.13 -9.76
N PRO A 189 -10.67 -34.48 -11.03
CA PRO A 189 -10.05 -35.62 -11.68
C PRO A 189 -8.54 -35.40 -11.79
N ALA A 190 -7.76 -36.48 -11.62
CA ALA A 190 -6.28 -36.50 -11.55
C ALA A 190 -5.55 -36.00 -12.82
N THR A 191 -6.28 -35.52 -13.82
CA THR A 191 -5.75 -35.01 -15.10
C THR A 191 -5.56 -33.49 -15.14
N SER A 192 -6.01 -32.74 -14.13
CA SER A 192 -5.69 -31.30 -14.03
C SER A 192 -4.27 -31.15 -13.47
N VAL A 193 -3.44 -30.38 -14.12
CA VAL A 193 -2.06 -30.03 -13.72
C VAL A 193 -2.01 -29.31 -12.36
N ARG A 194 -3.15 -28.92 -11.83
CA ARG A 194 -3.34 -28.27 -10.52
C ARG A 194 -3.55 -29.32 -9.43
N ARG A 195 -2.46 -29.86 -8.91
CA ARG A 195 -2.52 -30.63 -7.66
C ARG A 195 -2.88 -29.67 -6.53
N ASP A 196 -4.14 -29.74 -6.09
CA ASP A 196 -4.51 -29.18 -4.79
C ASP A 196 -3.68 -29.89 -3.71
N LEU A 197 -2.78 -29.15 -3.09
CA LEU A 197 -1.85 -29.69 -2.09
C LEU A 197 -2.57 -29.96 -0.73
N GLY A 198 -3.90 -29.93 -0.68
CA GLY A 198 -4.66 -30.24 0.53
C GLY A 198 -4.52 -29.20 1.65
N LEU A 199 -3.86 -28.09 1.38
CA LEU A 199 -3.60 -27.00 2.33
C LEU A 199 -4.72 -25.94 2.21
N GLY A 200 -5.88 -26.23 2.79
CA GLY A 200 -6.92 -25.20 3.00
C GLY A 200 -6.42 -24.13 3.95
N LEU A 201 -6.80 -22.87 3.70
CA LEU A 201 -6.63 -21.82 4.71
C LEU A 201 -7.59 -22.13 5.87
N PRO A 202 -7.14 -22.00 7.14
CA PRO A 202 -7.99 -22.24 8.29
C PRO A 202 -9.13 -21.21 8.35
N GLU A 203 -10.23 -21.60 8.96
CA GLU A 203 -11.30 -20.65 9.28
C GLU A 203 -10.82 -19.77 10.44
N LEU A 204 -10.73 -18.46 10.19
CA LEU A 204 -10.39 -17.46 11.18
C LEU A 204 -11.64 -16.68 11.60
N GLY A 205 -11.58 -16.04 12.75
CA GLY A 205 -12.63 -15.17 13.24
C GLY A 205 -12.94 -14.00 12.27
N PRO A 206 -13.93 -13.15 12.60
CA PRO A 206 -14.32 -12.05 11.73
C PRO A 206 -13.22 -11.00 11.58
N CYS A 207 -13.11 -10.43 10.40
CA CYS A 207 -12.33 -9.23 10.12
C CYS A 207 -13.03 -8.02 10.72
N TYR A 208 -12.29 -6.96 11.07
CA TYR A 208 -12.86 -5.70 11.54
C TYR A 208 -13.84 -5.05 10.52
N CYS A 209 -13.74 -5.40 9.23
CA CYS A 209 -14.68 -4.97 8.21
C CYS A 209 -16.04 -5.69 8.28
N GLY A 210 -16.24 -6.60 9.23
CA GLY A 210 -17.46 -7.37 9.45
C GLY A 210 -17.59 -8.63 8.61
N LYS A 211 -16.63 -8.94 7.71
CA LYS A 211 -16.61 -10.16 6.88
C LYS A 211 -15.71 -11.22 7.49
N THR A 212 -15.78 -12.43 6.96
CA THR A 212 -14.89 -13.56 7.30
C THR A 212 -13.99 -13.90 6.11
N GLY A 213 -12.83 -14.51 6.39
CA GLY A 213 -11.93 -15.02 5.35
C GLY A 213 -11.18 -13.94 4.56
N CYS A 214 -11.14 -12.69 5.03
CA CYS A 214 -10.39 -11.62 4.39
C CYS A 214 -8.89 -11.94 4.33
N LEU A 215 -8.23 -11.61 3.21
CA LEU A 215 -6.79 -11.81 3.01
C LEU A 215 -5.94 -11.25 4.14
N GLU A 216 -6.27 -10.08 4.66
CA GLU A 216 -5.55 -9.43 5.77
C GLU A 216 -5.42 -10.29 7.02
N LEU A 217 -6.40 -11.16 7.30
CA LEU A 217 -6.37 -12.07 8.44
C LEU A 217 -5.25 -13.13 8.33
N TYR A 218 -4.70 -13.34 7.12
CA TYR A 218 -3.67 -14.32 6.82
C TYR A 218 -2.33 -13.68 6.41
N ALA A 219 -2.36 -12.52 5.74
CA ALA A 219 -1.21 -11.96 5.04
C ALA A 219 -0.63 -10.69 5.70
N SER A 220 -1.22 -10.18 6.77
CA SER A 220 -0.59 -9.09 7.55
C SER A 220 0.48 -9.62 8.51
N GLY A 221 1.43 -8.76 8.91
CA GLY A 221 2.45 -9.13 9.91
C GLY A 221 1.83 -9.68 11.20
N PRO A 222 0.88 -8.96 11.85
CA PRO A 222 0.18 -9.47 13.03
C PRO A 222 -0.58 -10.78 12.79
N ALA A 223 -1.01 -11.06 11.56
CA ALA A 223 -1.68 -12.33 11.23
C ALA A 223 -0.69 -13.51 11.30
N VAL A 224 0.50 -13.36 10.75
CA VAL A 224 1.57 -14.36 10.82
C VAL A 224 2.01 -14.60 12.26
N GLU A 225 2.16 -13.54 13.06
CA GLU A 225 2.52 -13.62 14.48
C GLU A 225 1.47 -14.36 15.30
N ARG A 226 0.17 -14.11 15.04
CA ARG A 226 -0.94 -14.83 15.68
C ARG A 226 -0.97 -16.31 15.29
N ASP A 227 -0.76 -16.63 14.02
CA ASP A 227 -0.76 -18.01 13.53
C ASP A 227 0.41 -18.80 14.14
N TYR A 228 1.60 -18.20 14.19
CA TYR A 228 2.75 -18.79 14.87
C TYR A 228 2.46 -19.05 16.35
N ALA A 229 1.91 -18.06 17.05
CA ALA A 229 1.59 -18.21 18.48
C ALA A 229 0.54 -19.30 18.73
N ALA A 230 -0.46 -19.44 17.84
CA ALA A 230 -1.45 -20.49 17.92
C ALA A 230 -0.86 -21.89 17.71
N ARG A 231 0.16 -22.03 16.86
CA ARG A 231 0.84 -23.32 16.56
C ARG A 231 1.85 -23.72 17.64
N SER A 232 2.65 -22.74 18.12
CA SER A 232 3.80 -23.01 19.01
C SER A 232 3.53 -22.76 20.48
N GLY A 233 2.52 -21.94 20.82
CA GLY A 233 2.29 -21.42 22.16
C GLY A 233 3.23 -20.25 22.53
N GLU A 234 4.18 -19.87 21.67
CA GLU A 234 5.17 -18.81 21.89
C GLU A 234 4.82 -17.55 21.06
N ARG A 235 5.09 -16.37 21.57
CA ARG A 235 4.90 -15.11 20.84
C ARG A 235 6.24 -14.59 20.34
N LEU A 236 6.33 -14.43 19.02
CA LEU A 236 7.49 -13.87 18.33
C LEU A 236 7.03 -12.81 17.33
N SER A 237 7.93 -11.86 17.05
CA SER A 237 7.76 -10.93 15.94
C SER A 237 7.92 -11.64 14.59
N LEU A 238 7.33 -11.09 13.54
CA LEU A 238 7.49 -11.61 12.17
C LEU A 238 8.95 -11.85 11.80
N ARG A 239 9.84 -10.93 12.18
CA ARG A 239 11.28 -11.04 11.91
C ARG A 239 11.88 -12.29 12.56
N GLU A 240 11.55 -12.56 13.81
CA GLU A 240 12.04 -13.73 14.56
C GLU A 240 11.46 -15.02 13.99
N ILE A 241 10.19 -15.03 13.60
CA ILE A 241 9.54 -16.17 12.94
C ILE A 241 10.27 -16.53 11.64
N VAL A 242 10.59 -15.52 10.82
CA VAL A 242 11.34 -15.72 9.55
C VAL A 242 12.74 -16.29 9.83
N GLN A 243 13.45 -15.80 10.85
CA GLN A 243 14.76 -16.30 11.24
C GLN A 243 14.71 -17.75 11.71
N ARG A 244 13.65 -18.15 12.41
CA ARG A 244 13.46 -19.52 12.89
C ARG A 244 12.96 -20.50 11.81
N ARG A 245 12.41 -20.01 10.71
CA ARG A 245 11.79 -20.83 9.66
C ARG A 245 12.59 -22.08 9.26
N PRO A 246 13.94 -22.06 9.12
CA PRO A 246 14.71 -23.22 8.68
C PRO A 246 14.76 -24.37 9.69
N SER A 247 14.49 -24.13 10.97
CA SER A 247 14.65 -25.10 12.05
C SER A 247 13.41 -25.29 12.91
N ASP A 248 12.34 -24.50 12.68
CA ASP A 248 11.11 -24.53 13.44
C ASP A 248 9.92 -24.81 12.53
N VAL A 249 9.28 -25.98 12.72
CA VAL A 249 8.13 -26.42 11.93
C VAL A 249 6.92 -25.49 12.05
N HIS A 250 6.75 -24.83 13.22
CA HIS A 250 5.65 -23.88 13.44
C HIS A 250 5.90 -22.58 12.68
N ALA A 251 7.14 -22.11 12.67
CA ALA A 251 7.54 -20.95 11.88
C ALA A 251 7.41 -21.22 10.38
N ALA A 252 7.86 -22.40 9.92
CA ALA A 252 7.70 -22.83 8.54
C ALA A 252 6.20 -22.88 8.15
N GLY A 253 5.34 -23.42 9.02
CA GLY A 253 3.89 -23.49 8.80
C GLY A 253 3.22 -22.11 8.72
N ALA A 254 3.60 -21.17 9.58
CA ALA A 254 3.06 -19.81 9.56
C ALA A 254 3.45 -19.05 8.28
N ILE A 255 4.70 -19.16 7.85
CA ILE A 255 5.16 -18.55 6.59
C ILE A 255 4.49 -19.22 5.38
N GLN A 256 4.33 -20.54 5.38
CA GLN A 256 3.62 -21.25 4.32
C GLN A 256 2.17 -20.79 4.20
N GLN A 257 1.47 -20.55 5.31
CA GLN A 257 0.12 -19.99 5.30
C GLN A 257 0.06 -18.59 4.71
N LEU A 258 1.01 -17.72 5.06
CA LEU A 258 1.17 -16.40 4.45
C LEU A 258 1.33 -16.52 2.93
N LEU A 259 2.29 -17.32 2.45
CA LEU A 259 2.59 -17.48 1.03
C LEU A 259 1.39 -18.03 0.24
N HIS A 260 0.68 -18.98 0.83
CA HIS A 260 -0.54 -19.54 0.26
C HIS A 260 -1.66 -18.49 0.12
N ALA A 261 -1.92 -17.72 1.19
CA ALA A 261 -2.93 -16.66 1.17
C ALA A 261 -2.56 -15.55 0.19
N PHE A 262 -1.29 -15.11 0.19
CA PHE A 262 -0.74 -14.15 -0.75
C PHE A 262 -0.94 -14.63 -2.20
N GLY A 263 -0.54 -15.87 -2.50
CA GLY A 263 -0.67 -16.43 -3.85
C GLY A 263 -2.10 -16.40 -4.37
N ARG A 264 -3.07 -16.83 -3.54
CA ARG A 264 -4.49 -16.80 -3.90
C ARG A 264 -5.04 -15.38 -4.05
N GLY A 265 -4.72 -14.51 -3.11
CA GLY A 265 -5.19 -13.13 -3.13
C GLY A 265 -4.67 -12.38 -4.34
N LEU A 266 -3.37 -12.52 -4.65
CA LEU A 266 -2.76 -11.82 -5.77
C LEU A 266 -3.19 -12.41 -7.13
N ALA A 267 -3.36 -13.72 -7.23
CA ALA A 267 -3.90 -14.34 -8.44
C ALA A 267 -5.29 -13.80 -8.79
N ASN A 268 -6.18 -13.64 -7.80
CA ASN A 268 -7.50 -13.03 -8.03
C ASN A 268 -7.38 -11.60 -8.60
N VAL A 269 -6.40 -10.82 -8.14
CA VAL A 269 -6.17 -9.47 -8.69
C VAL A 269 -5.63 -9.56 -10.11
N ILE A 270 -4.68 -10.45 -10.38
CA ILE A 270 -4.10 -10.64 -11.71
C ILE A 270 -5.18 -11.10 -12.70
N ASP A 271 -6.01 -12.07 -12.34
CA ASP A 271 -7.09 -12.58 -13.19
C ASP A 271 -8.16 -11.53 -13.54
N ILE A 272 -8.31 -10.46 -12.74
CA ILE A 272 -9.30 -9.40 -12.97
C ILE A 272 -8.70 -8.17 -13.64
N VAL A 273 -7.47 -7.79 -13.24
CA VAL A 273 -6.85 -6.51 -13.59
C VAL A 273 -5.79 -6.67 -14.69
N ASP A 274 -5.15 -7.84 -14.76
CA ASP A 274 -4.02 -8.16 -15.66
C ASP A 274 -2.95 -7.05 -15.64
N PRO A 275 -2.34 -6.75 -14.48
CA PRO A 275 -1.43 -5.63 -14.36
C PRO A 275 -0.09 -5.90 -15.05
N SER A 276 0.48 -4.85 -15.65
CA SER A 276 1.81 -4.89 -16.26
C SER A 276 2.93 -5.11 -15.23
N ALA A 277 2.70 -4.74 -13.98
CA ALA A 277 3.57 -5.02 -12.85
C ALA A 277 2.82 -4.96 -11.52
N VAL A 278 3.30 -5.74 -10.54
CA VAL A 278 2.91 -5.65 -9.12
C VAL A 278 4.13 -5.20 -8.33
N VAL A 279 3.97 -4.21 -7.45
CA VAL A 279 5.04 -3.76 -6.54
C VAL A 279 4.64 -4.01 -5.10
N LEU A 280 5.49 -4.70 -4.35
CA LEU A 280 5.24 -5.01 -2.95
C LEU A 280 5.94 -4.00 -2.02
N GLY A 281 5.19 -3.45 -1.06
CA GLY A 281 5.66 -2.56 0.00
C GLY A 281 5.13 -2.96 1.37
N GLY A 282 5.55 -2.21 2.39
CA GLY A 282 5.28 -2.49 3.79
C GLY A 282 6.23 -3.53 4.39
N GLY A 283 6.18 -3.70 5.71
CA GLY A 283 7.15 -4.52 6.44
C GLY A 283 7.20 -6.00 6.02
N VAL A 284 6.07 -6.58 5.61
CA VAL A 284 5.98 -7.97 5.14
C VAL A 284 6.68 -8.14 3.78
N SER A 285 6.70 -7.12 2.93
CA SER A 285 7.36 -7.18 1.62
C SER A 285 8.88 -7.37 1.68
N ASN A 286 9.48 -7.20 2.87
CA ASN A 286 10.90 -7.47 3.08
C ASN A 286 11.25 -8.96 3.15
N LEU A 287 10.25 -9.84 3.13
CA LEU A 287 10.45 -11.28 3.10
C LEU A 287 10.79 -11.73 1.68
N ASP A 288 12.05 -12.16 1.47
CA ASP A 288 12.53 -12.56 0.14
C ASP A 288 11.72 -13.73 -0.45
N CYS A 289 11.20 -14.63 0.41
CA CYS A 289 10.34 -15.73 -0.02
C CYS A 289 9.02 -15.32 -0.71
N LEU A 290 8.61 -14.06 -0.65
CA LEU A 290 7.47 -13.57 -1.44
C LEU A 290 7.77 -13.48 -2.94
N TYR A 291 9.03 -13.25 -3.30
CA TYR A 291 9.47 -13.01 -4.69
C TYR A 291 9.84 -14.30 -5.44
N ASP A 292 10.13 -15.39 -4.72
CA ASP A 292 10.37 -16.73 -5.25
C ASP A 292 9.21 -17.68 -4.94
N GLU A 293 9.11 -18.23 -3.72
CA GLU A 293 8.05 -19.16 -3.34
C GLU A 293 6.64 -18.52 -3.45
N GLY A 294 6.49 -17.24 -3.05
CA GLY A 294 5.23 -16.50 -3.18
C GLY A 294 4.80 -16.36 -4.63
N ARG A 295 5.74 -16.06 -5.53
CA ARG A 295 5.49 -16.05 -6.98
C ARG A 295 5.04 -17.40 -7.49
N GLU A 296 5.65 -18.50 -7.01
CA GLU A 296 5.20 -19.86 -7.36
C GLU A 296 3.76 -20.12 -6.92
N TRP A 297 3.39 -19.66 -5.69
CA TRP A 297 2.02 -19.77 -5.22
C TRP A 297 1.04 -18.96 -6.08
N VAL A 298 1.40 -17.76 -6.52
CA VAL A 298 0.58 -16.98 -7.47
C VAL A 298 0.39 -17.75 -8.77
N GLY A 299 1.46 -18.28 -9.35
CA GLY A 299 1.42 -19.05 -10.58
C GLY A 299 0.54 -20.31 -10.52
N ARG A 300 0.33 -20.87 -9.32
CA ARG A 300 -0.57 -22.03 -9.13
C ARG A 300 -2.04 -21.67 -9.20
N TYR A 301 -2.39 -20.39 -8.94
CA TYR A 301 -3.78 -19.93 -8.84
C TYR A 301 -4.23 -19.04 -9.99
N VAL A 302 -3.31 -18.38 -10.67
CA VAL A 302 -3.65 -17.55 -11.85
C VAL A 302 -4.24 -18.42 -12.95
N PHE A 303 -5.22 -17.88 -13.70
CA PHE A 303 -5.95 -18.59 -14.77
C PHE A 303 -5.11 -18.81 -16.05
N ASN A 304 -3.83 -18.72 -16.00
CA ASN A 304 -2.94 -18.91 -17.13
C ASN A 304 -1.91 -20.01 -16.85
N ASP A 305 -1.35 -20.60 -17.91
CA ASP A 305 -0.30 -21.64 -17.79
C ASP A 305 1.04 -21.06 -17.32
N GLU A 306 1.25 -19.77 -17.54
CA GLU A 306 2.46 -19.03 -17.18
C GLU A 306 2.14 -17.69 -16.51
N LEU A 307 2.80 -17.39 -15.40
CA LEU A 307 2.77 -16.09 -14.74
C LEU A 307 3.85 -15.17 -15.32
N THR A 308 3.47 -14.27 -16.23
CA THR A 308 4.38 -13.30 -16.87
C THR A 308 4.48 -11.98 -16.10
N THR A 309 3.45 -11.60 -15.32
CA THR A 309 3.44 -10.38 -14.52
C THR A 309 4.61 -10.35 -13.52
N PRO A 310 5.51 -9.35 -13.59
CA PRO A 310 6.58 -9.20 -12.61
C PRO A 310 6.04 -8.80 -11.25
N ILE A 311 6.56 -9.44 -10.19
CA ILE A 311 6.32 -9.08 -8.80
C ILE A 311 7.61 -8.46 -8.29
N LEU A 312 7.58 -7.15 -8.06
CA LEU A 312 8.75 -6.32 -7.79
C LEU A 312 8.80 -5.90 -6.31
N LYS A 313 10.02 -5.81 -5.77
CA LYS A 313 10.25 -5.19 -4.48
C LYS A 313 10.29 -3.67 -4.65
N HIS A 314 9.70 -2.93 -3.71
CA HIS A 314 9.74 -1.46 -3.74
C HIS A 314 11.17 -0.91 -3.74
N GLU A 315 11.38 0.22 -4.41
CA GLU A 315 12.68 0.93 -4.46
C GLU A 315 12.71 2.15 -3.54
N LEU A 316 11.58 2.83 -3.31
CA LEU A 316 11.52 4.13 -2.64
C LEU A 316 11.42 4.02 -1.11
N GLY A 317 11.25 2.81 -0.57
CA GLY A 317 11.22 2.54 0.87
C GLY A 317 10.09 3.27 1.61
N ASP A 318 10.38 3.69 2.85
CA ASP A 318 9.40 4.35 3.74
C ASP A 318 8.90 5.71 3.22
N SER A 319 9.55 6.27 2.20
CA SER A 319 9.21 7.58 1.65
C SER A 319 8.28 7.52 0.44
N ALA A 320 7.93 6.33 -0.02
CA ALA A 320 7.06 6.17 -1.19
C ALA A 320 5.70 6.91 -1.00
N GLY A 321 5.11 6.87 0.20
CA GLY A 321 3.86 7.57 0.51
C GLY A 321 3.94 9.07 0.28
N VAL A 322 4.96 9.72 0.85
CA VAL A 322 5.15 11.19 0.71
C VAL A 322 5.49 11.59 -0.73
N PHE A 323 6.28 10.77 -1.44
CA PHE A 323 6.58 11.03 -2.85
C PHE A 323 5.33 10.88 -3.72
N GLY A 324 4.54 9.82 -3.51
CA GLY A 324 3.28 9.63 -4.22
C GLY A 324 2.28 10.75 -3.98
N ALA A 325 2.22 11.28 -2.76
CA ALA A 325 1.41 12.45 -2.47
C ALA A 325 1.83 13.67 -3.31
N ALA A 326 3.15 13.92 -3.46
CA ALA A 326 3.65 14.99 -4.32
C ALA A 326 3.27 14.79 -5.80
N LEU A 327 3.12 13.54 -6.24
CA LEU A 327 2.78 13.16 -7.61
C LEU A 327 1.28 13.25 -7.94
N LEU A 328 0.41 13.60 -7.00
CA LEU A 328 -1.03 13.74 -7.24
C LEU A 328 -1.37 14.89 -8.21
N TRP A 329 -0.42 15.80 -8.43
CA TRP A 329 -0.52 16.88 -9.41
C TRP A 329 0.26 16.52 -10.67
N PRO A 330 -0.36 16.66 -11.87
CA PRO A 330 0.26 16.33 -13.16
C PRO A 330 1.38 17.30 -13.56
#